data_64f1e16ca116eb295cf9bcce1e3cb3a5
#
_entry.id   64f1e16ca116eb295cf9bcce1e3cb3a5
#
_cell.length_a   1.000
_cell.length_b   1.000
_cell.length_c   1.000
_cell.angle_alpha   90.00
_cell.angle_beta   90.00
_cell.angle_gamma   90.00
#
_symmetry.space_group_name_H-M   'P 1'
#
loop_
_entity.id
_entity.type
_entity.pdbx_description
1 polymer ?
#
loop_
_entity_poly.entity_id
_entity_poly.type
_entity_poly.pdbx_seq_one_letter_code
_entity_poly.pdbx_strand_id
1 'polypeptide(L)'
;MGLKRVTKKFLKYLIPTLLVLLIIPISEINRKSNESKDIFGEGPIRCAIKLKDKLSDGYQTGYCYEMMERLAASLKDSTEIFMAEEDGVYLDSLRVDSIGILAVPAVEVPESDEFMSFPLGDVPISWVIKSDKRRQEEIIRWLNNFKGTNEYACMLTRFFHGYNPYRKGVRKDHAIISPYDDLIKENAKKIGWNWKMFAALIWSESRFR
;
A
#
# COMPACT_ATOMS: atom_id res chain seq x y z
N MET A 1 19.22 -38.01 51.73
CA MET A 1 20.26 -37.66 50.73
C MET A 1 19.85 -37.92 49.28
N GLY A 2 18.64 -38.40 49.02
CA GLY A 2 18.14 -38.79 47.67
C GLY A 2 17.52 -37.66 46.81
N LEU A 3 16.89 -36.65 47.39
CA LEU A 3 16.08 -35.67 46.68
C LEU A 3 16.90 -34.69 45.81
N LYS A 4 18.11 -34.33 46.23
CA LYS A 4 19.01 -33.41 45.49
C LYS A 4 19.64 -34.01 44.22
N ARG A 5 19.67 -35.33 44.07
CA ARG A 5 20.19 -36.01 42.90
C ARG A 5 19.14 -36.12 41.75
N VAL A 6 17.87 -36.25 42.10
CA VAL A 6 16.75 -36.34 41.15
C VAL A 6 16.54 -35.01 40.47
N THR A 7 16.55 -33.89 41.22
CA THR A 7 16.38 -32.56 40.66
C THR A 7 17.51 -32.14 39.71
N LYS A 8 18.76 -32.53 39.97
CA LYS A 8 19.87 -32.25 39.06
C LYS A 8 19.77 -33.02 37.74
N LYS A 9 19.28 -34.27 37.75
CA LYS A 9 19.04 -35.04 36.52
C LYS A 9 17.88 -34.48 35.70
N PHE A 10 16.78 -34.07 36.37
CA PHE A 10 15.64 -33.48 35.71
C PHE A 10 15.99 -32.13 35.02
N LEU A 11 16.76 -31.29 35.71
CA LEU A 11 17.24 -30.02 35.20
C LEU A 11 18.17 -30.17 33.97
N LYS A 12 18.97 -31.25 33.97
CA LYS A 12 19.93 -31.55 32.88
C LYS A 12 19.21 -31.86 31.53
N TYR A 13 18.00 -32.39 31.55
CA TYR A 13 17.21 -32.70 30.37
C TYR A 13 16.14 -31.66 30.08
N LEU A 14 15.64 -30.95 31.09
CA LEU A 14 14.62 -29.91 30.96
C LEU A 14 15.14 -28.68 30.20
N ILE A 15 16.37 -28.27 30.46
CA ILE A 15 16.98 -27.10 29.80
C ILE A 15 17.15 -27.32 28.29
N PRO A 16 17.75 -28.42 27.79
CA PRO A 16 17.89 -28.64 26.36
C PRO A 16 16.56 -28.87 25.65
N THR A 17 15.56 -29.52 26.28
CA THR A 17 14.24 -29.69 25.68
C THR A 17 13.48 -28.37 25.59
N LEU A 18 13.60 -27.49 26.59
CA LEU A 18 13.02 -26.14 26.55
C LEU A 18 13.69 -25.27 25.48
N LEU A 19 14.99 -25.42 25.29
CA LEU A 19 15.78 -24.71 24.29
C LEU A 19 15.39 -25.14 22.85
N VAL A 20 15.17 -26.43 22.64
CA VAL A 20 14.69 -26.97 21.37
C VAL A 20 13.28 -26.48 21.04
N LEU A 21 12.36 -26.44 22.05
CA LEU A 21 11.01 -25.92 21.91
C LEU A 21 10.96 -24.43 21.60
N LEU A 22 11.97 -23.66 22.01
CA LEU A 22 12.09 -22.21 21.69
C LEU A 22 12.72 -21.96 20.31
N ILE A 23 13.62 -22.85 19.86
CA ILE A 23 14.31 -22.71 18.56
C ILE A 23 13.38 -23.03 17.38
N ILE A 24 12.48 -24.02 17.53
CA ILE A 24 11.56 -24.43 16.46
C ILE A 24 10.68 -23.26 15.98
N PRO A 25 9.96 -22.51 16.86
CA PRO A 25 9.13 -21.40 16.38
C PRO A 25 9.95 -20.25 15.79
N ILE A 26 11.17 -20.00 16.28
CA ILE A 26 12.05 -18.97 15.73
C ILE A 26 12.53 -19.37 14.32
N SER A 27 12.87 -20.63 14.10
CA SER A 27 13.27 -21.12 12.78
C SER A 27 12.11 -21.11 11.77
N GLU A 28 10.88 -21.40 12.20
CA GLU A 28 9.69 -21.30 11.34
C GLU A 28 9.34 -19.86 11.01
N ILE A 29 9.48 -18.92 11.96
CA ILE A 29 9.27 -17.49 11.71
C ILE A 29 10.32 -16.96 10.73
N ASN A 30 11.59 -17.34 10.88
CA ASN A 30 12.65 -16.94 9.96
C ASN A 30 12.49 -17.60 8.57
N ARG A 31 12.02 -18.85 8.51
CA ARG A 31 11.75 -19.54 7.25
C ARG A 31 10.60 -18.87 6.50
N LYS A 32 9.48 -18.57 7.16
CA LYS A 32 8.37 -17.83 6.57
C LYS A 32 8.78 -16.42 6.13
N SER A 33 9.64 -15.74 6.89
CA SER A 33 10.16 -14.42 6.53
C SER A 33 11.08 -14.46 5.30
N ASN A 34 11.85 -15.53 5.11
CA ASN A 34 12.69 -15.70 3.94
C ASN A 34 11.90 -16.18 2.71
N GLU A 35 10.88 -17.03 2.91
CA GLU A 35 10.00 -17.48 1.84
C GLU A 35 9.17 -16.33 1.23
N SER A 36 8.83 -15.29 2.03
CA SER A 36 8.10 -14.12 1.51
C SER A 36 8.99 -13.17 0.71
N LYS A 37 10.28 -13.07 1.01
CA LYS A 37 11.24 -12.24 0.27
C LYS A 37 11.53 -12.72 -1.15
N ASP A 38 11.26 -13.99 -1.43
CA ASP A 38 11.60 -14.63 -2.71
C ASP A 38 10.47 -14.61 -3.75
N ILE A 39 9.29 -14.03 -3.39
CA ILE A 39 8.11 -14.10 -4.24
C ILE A 39 8.25 -13.23 -5.49
N PHE A 40 8.87 -12.06 -5.37
CA PHE A 40 9.09 -11.11 -6.48
C PHE A 40 10.54 -11.07 -6.97
N GLY A 41 11.42 -11.95 -6.47
CA GLY A 41 12.84 -11.98 -6.76
C GLY A 41 13.67 -11.12 -5.79
N GLU A 42 14.96 -10.98 -6.08
CA GLU A 42 15.86 -10.14 -5.28
C GLU A 42 15.69 -8.65 -5.64
N GLY A 43 15.61 -7.79 -4.63
CA GLY A 43 15.51 -6.35 -4.77
C GLY A 43 14.07 -5.82 -4.62
N PRO A 44 13.84 -4.52 -4.89
CA PRO A 44 12.56 -3.89 -4.72
C PRO A 44 11.50 -4.48 -5.66
N ILE A 45 10.25 -4.57 -5.19
CA ILE A 45 9.13 -4.98 -6.02
C ILE A 45 8.89 -3.90 -7.07
N ARG A 46 9.18 -4.22 -8.33
CA ARG A 46 9.02 -3.28 -9.44
C ARG A 46 7.58 -3.29 -9.91
N CYS A 47 6.94 -2.15 -9.87
CA CYS A 47 5.53 -1.98 -10.19
C CYS A 47 5.34 -0.93 -11.28
N ALA A 48 4.36 -1.13 -12.16
CA ALA A 48 3.96 -0.12 -13.13
C ALA A 48 2.48 0.25 -12.94
N ILE A 49 2.15 1.54 -13.07
CA ILE A 49 0.78 2.04 -13.00
C ILE A 49 0.39 2.62 -14.35
N LYS A 50 -0.54 1.96 -15.05
CA LYS A 50 -1.12 2.40 -16.32
C LYS A 50 -2.57 2.84 -16.09
N LEU A 51 -2.74 3.96 -15.43
CA LEU A 51 -4.04 4.54 -15.10
C LEU A 51 -4.10 6.00 -15.56
N LYS A 52 -5.30 6.44 -15.93
CA LYS A 52 -5.60 7.85 -16.20
C LYS A 52 -6.56 8.34 -15.14
N ASP A 53 -6.11 9.26 -14.29
CA ASP A 53 -6.98 9.89 -13.31
C ASP A 53 -7.94 10.85 -14.01
N LYS A 54 -9.23 10.62 -13.81
CA LYS A 54 -10.29 11.57 -14.14
C LYS A 54 -10.82 12.15 -12.86
N LEU A 55 -11.11 13.45 -12.85
CA LEU A 55 -11.65 14.14 -11.66
C LEU A 55 -12.93 13.50 -11.11
N SER A 56 -13.74 12.85 -11.98
CA SER A 56 -14.97 12.15 -11.61
C SER A 56 -14.73 10.82 -10.89
N ASP A 57 -13.60 10.17 -11.17
CA ASP A 57 -13.37 8.76 -10.82
C ASP A 57 -12.44 8.61 -9.60
N GLY A 58 -12.05 9.73 -8.98
CA GLY A 58 -11.13 9.77 -7.85
C GLY A 58 -9.65 9.72 -8.27
N TYR A 59 -8.80 9.60 -7.28
CA TYR A 59 -7.34 9.59 -7.47
C TYR A 59 -6.84 8.15 -7.56
N GLN A 60 -7.15 7.47 -8.65
CA GLN A 60 -6.85 6.04 -8.87
C GLN A 60 -5.37 5.72 -8.83
N THR A 61 -4.54 6.58 -9.44
CA THR A 61 -3.08 6.43 -9.47
C THR A 61 -2.49 6.49 -8.06
N GLY A 62 -2.89 7.47 -7.26
CA GLY A 62 -2.43 7.60 -5.87
C GLY A 62 -2.89 6.46 -4.98
N TYR A 63 -4.11 5.95 -5.20
CA TYR A 63 -4.60 4.75 -4.52
C TYR A 63 -3.75 3.53 -4.83
N CYS A 64 -3.46 3.27 -6.11
CA CYS A 64 -2.61 2.15 -6.52
C CYS A 64 -1.20 2.25 -5.95
N TYR A 65 -0.62 3.45 -5.99
CA TYR A 65 0.69 3.70 -5.41
C TYR A 65 0.72 3.29 -3.93
N GLU A 66 -0.22 3.80 -3.13
CA GLU A 66 -0.27 3.50 -1.70
C GLU A 66 -0.55 2.01 -1.42
N MET A 67 -1.38 1.36 -2.24
CA MET A 67 -1.64 -0.09 -2.13
C MET A 67 -0.37 -0.92 -2.37
N MET A 68 0.43 -0.58 -3.39
CA MET A 68 1.69 -1.26 -3.71
C MET A 68 2.73 -1.09 -2.59
N GLU A 69 2.87 0.12 -2.07
CA GLU A 69 3.73 0.40 -0.91
C GLU A 69 3.36 -0.45 0.31
N ARG A 70 2.06 -0.60 0.59
CA ARG A 70 1.58 -1.38 1.73
C ARG A 70 1.76 -2.88 1.54
N LEU A 71 1.59 -3.38 0.31
CA LEU A 71 1.90 -4.78 -0.01
C LEU A 71 3.39 -5.04 0.26
N ALA A 72 4.27 -4.23 -0.29
CA ALA A 72 5.71 -4.38 -0.10
C ALA A 72 6.11 -4.30 1.38
N ALA A 73 5.58 -3.33 2.11
CA ALA A 73 5.82 -3.22 3.55
C ALA A 73 5.39 -4.48 4.32
N SER A 74 4.28 -5.13 3.92
CA SER A 74 3.81 -6.38 4.52
C SER A 74 4.75 -7.56 4.24
N LEU A 75 5.43 -7.54 3.10
CA LEU A 75 6.44 -8.50 2.68
C LEU A 75 7.85 -8.15 3.22
N LYS A 76 7.98 -7.04 3.97
CA LYS A 76 9.25 -6.47 4.44
C LYS A 76 10.21 -6.14 3.30
N ASP A 77 9.66 -5.67 2.21
CA ASP A 77 10.35 -5.25 1.01
C ASP A 77 10.08 -3.77 0.71
N SER A 78 10.70 -3.25 -0.33
CA SER A 78 10.50 -1.91 -0.87
C SER A 78 9.87 -1.98 -2.26
N THR A 79 9.39 -0.86 -2.76
CA THR A 79 8.83 -0.75 -4.11
C THR A 79 9.65 0.18 -4.98
N GLU A 80 9.68 -0.12 -6.27
CA GLU A 80 10.09 0.79 -7.32
C GLU A 80 8.89 0.96 -8.27
N ILE A 81 8.21 2.12 -8.22
CA ILE A 81 6.94 2.33 -8.91
C ILE A 81 7.14 3.31 -10.06
N PHE A 82 6.78 2.89 -11.28
CA PHE A 82 6.82 3.74 -12.46
C PHE A 82 5.42 4.07 -12.94
N MET A 83 5.26 5.29 -13.46
CA MET A 83 4.10 5.63 -14.28
C MET A 83 4.30 5.06 -15.66
N ALA A 84 3.37 4.20 -16.08
CA ALA A 84 3.39 3.57 -17.37
C ALA A 84 2.94 4.55 -18.47
N GLU A 85 3.68 4.64 -19.56
CA GLU A 85 3.25 5.37 -20.76
C GLU A 85 2.06 4.66 -21.42
N GLU A 86 1.21 5.42 -22.12
CA GLU A 86 -0.05 4.91 -22.69
C GLU A 86 0.19 3.77 -23.69
N ASP A 87 1.21 3.91 -24.52
CA ASP A 87 1.55 2.98 -25.59
C ASP A 87 2.63 1.95 -25.21
N GLY A 88 3.01 1.90 -23.92
CA GLY A 88 4.07 1.03 -23.43
C GLY A 88 3.69 -0.45 -23.39
N VAL A 89 4.65 -1.32 -23.77
CA VAL A 89 4.46 -2.79 -23.84
C VAL A 89 4.78 -3.40 -22.48
N TYR A 90 3.98 -3.10 -21.46
CA TYR A 90 4.22 -3.54 -20.08
C TYR A 90 3.92 -5.01 -19.83
N LEU A 91 3.12 -5.66 -20.68
CA LEU A 91 2.88 -7.10 -20.60
C LEU A 91 4.14 -7.91 -20.90
N ASP A 92 4.98 -7.46 -21.82
CA ASP A 92 6.26 -8.10 -22.05
C ASP A 92 7.21 -7.94 -20.88
N SER A 93 7.15 -6.80 -20.20
CA SER A 93 7.90 -6.56 -18.96
C SER A 93 7.44 -7.49 -17.82
N LEU A 94 6.14 -7.77 -17.70
CA LEU A 94 5.60 -8.78 -16.78
C LEU A 94 6.07 -10.20 -17.16
N ARG A 95 6.06 -10.52 -18.46
CA ARG A 95 6.43 -11.84 -18.98
C ARG A 95 7.86 -12.21 -18.64
N VAL A 96 8.79 -11.25 -18.72
CA VAL A 96 10.21 -11.43 -18.39
C VAL A 96 10.56 -11.09 -16.93
N ASP A 97 9.56 -10.88 -16.08
CA ASP A 97 9.72 -10.50 -14.66
C ASP A 97 10.54 -9.21 -14.43
N SER A 98 10.63 -8.33 -15.43
CA SER A 98 11.24 -7.00 -15.24
C SER A 98 10.36 -6.04 -14.44
N ILE A 99 9.05 -6.30 -14.40
CA ILE A 99 8.11 -5.76 -13.41
C ILE A 99 7.33 -6.91 -12.76
N GLY A 100 6.97 -6.76 -11.48
CA GLY A 100 6.23 -7.77 -10.74
C GLY A 100 4.72 -7.53 -10.74
N ILE A 101 4.28 -6.28 -10.79
CA ILE A 101 2.87 -5.89 -10.74
C ILE A 101 2.61 -4.76 -11.74
N LEU A 102 1.52 -4.90 -12.51
CA LEU A 102 1.00 -3.86 -13.40
C LEU A 102 -0.43 -3.49 -12.95
N ALA A 103 -0.67 -2.22 -12.62
CA ALA A 103 -2.01 -1.71 -12.37
C ALA A 103 -2.63 -1.17 -13.67
N VAL A 104 -3.83 -1.64 -13.99
CA VAL A 104 -4.60 -1.25 -15.19
C VAL A 104 -6.05 -0.96 -14.82
N PRO A 105 -6.80 -0.21 -15.66
CA PRO A 105 -8.25 -0.19 -15.57
C PRO A 105 -8.82 -1.60 -15.68
N ALA A 106 -9.88 -1.91 -14.92
CA ALA A 106 -10.47 -3.25 -14.90
C ALA A 106 -10.95 -3.72 -16.28
N VAL A 107 -11.26 -2.78 -17.19
CA VAL A 107 -11.67 -3.05 -18.58
C VAL A 107 -10.49 -3.34 -19.52
N GLU A 108 -9.25 -3.10 -19.10
CA GLU A 108 -8.03 -3.32 -19.88
C GLU A 108 -7.24 -4.55 -19.41
N VAL A 109 -7.85 -5.39 -18.61
CA VAL A 109 -7.22 -6.64 -18.15
C VAL A 109 -7.00 -7.56 -19.34
N PRO A 110 -5.77 -8.09 -19.56
CA PRO A 110 -5.49 -9.00 -20.66
C PRO A 110 -6.19 -10.35 -20.46
N GLU A 111 -6.85 -10.84 -21.51
CA GLU A 111 -7.40 -12.19 -21.54
C GLU A 111 -6.30 -13.18 -22.01
N SER A 112 -5.52 -13.71 -21.09
CA SER A 112 -4.44 -14.64 -21.37
C SER A 112 -4.12 -15.49 -20.14
N ASP A 113 -3.87 -16.79 -20.34
CA ASP A 113 -3.43 -17.71 -19.29
C ASP A 113 -2.02 -17.40 -18.73
N GLU A 114 -1.27 -16.56 -19.43
CA GLU A 114 0.07 -16.13 -19.00
C GLU A 114 0.01 -15.15 -17.82
N PHE A 115 -1.14 -14.49 -17.63
CA PHE A 115 -1.31 -13.45 -16.62
C PHE A 115 -2.48 -13.76 -15.70
N MET A 116 -2.35 -13.31 -14.46
CA MET A 116 -3.41 -13.35 -13.49
C MET A 116 -3.79 -11.94 -13.08
N SER A 117 -5.09 -11.69 -12.93
CA SER A 117 -5.61 -10.38 -12.54
C SER A 117 -6.32 -10.43 -11.19
N PHE A 118 -6.22 -9.34 -10.44
CA PHE A 118 -6.84 -9.16 -9.13
C PHE A 118 -7.60 -7.85 -9.09
N PRO A 119 -8.95 -7.86 -8.96
CA PRO A 119 -9.69 -6.64 -8.74
C PRO A 119 -9.38 -6.07 -7.35
N LEU A 120 -9.12 -4.77 -7.31
CA LEU A 120 -8.81 -4.04 -6.07
C LEU A 120 -10.07 -3.61 -5.30
N GLY A 121 -11.01 -4.52 -5.11
CA GLY A 121 -12.28 -4.25 -4.42
C GLY A 121 -13.32 -3.62 -5.35
N ASP A 122 -14.04 -2.61 -4.83
CA ASP A 122 -15.13 -1.93 -5.55
C ASP A 122 -14.64 -0.81 -6.49
N VAL A 123 -13.33 -0.66 -6.66
CA VAL A 123 -12.75 0.33 -7.56
C VAL A 123 -12.50 -0.29 -8.95
N PRO A 124 -12.63 0.49 -10.05
CA PRO A 124 -12.51 -0.02 -11.41
C PRO A 124 -11.05 -0.26 -11.83
N ILE A 125 -10.26 -0.87 -10.95
CA ILE A 125 -8.83 -1.11 -11.12
C ILE A 125 -8.53 -2.58 -10.85
N SER A 126 -7.63 -3.13 -11.64
CA SER A 126 -7.08 -4.47 -11.42
C SER A 126 -5.56 -4.43 -11.41
N TRP A 127 -4.96 -5.25 -10.55
CA TRP A 127 -3.57 -5.61 -10.67
C TRP A 127 -3.43 -6.82 -11.57
N VAL A 128 -2.41 -6.79 -12.40
CA VAL A 128 -2.02 -7.90 -13.29
C VAL A 128 -0.62 -8.34 -12.91
N ILE A 129 -0.42 -9.64 -12.76
CA ILE A 129 0.86 -10.27 -12.53
C ILE A 129 1.08 -11.39 -13.54
N LYS A 130 2.32 -11.81 -13.73
CA LYS A 130 2.62 -13.07 -14.40
C LYS A 130 1.97 -14.23 -13.65
N SER A 131 1.47 -15.24 -14.37
CA SER A 131 0.82 -16.41 -13.80
C SER A 131 1.78 -17.19 -12.89
N ASP A 132 1.67 -16.95 -11.57
CA ASP A 132 2.44 -17.59 -10.52
C ASP A 132 1.54 -17.82 -9.31
N LYS A 133 1.34 -19.10 -8.97
CA LYS A 133 0.43 -19.49 -7.90
C LYS A 133 0.85 -18.97 -6.52
N ARG A 134 2.15 -18.92 -6.24
CA ARG A 134 2.65 -18.40 -4.94
C ARG A 134 2.41 -16.90 -4.81
N ARG A 135 2.74 -16.13 -5.86
CA ARG A 135 2.45 -14.67 -5.92
C ARG A 135 0.96 -14.44 -5.74
N GLN A 136 0.13 -15.21 -6.44
CA GLN A 136 -1.32 -15.12 -6.36
C GLN A 136 -1.83 -15.31 -4.94
N GLU A 137 -1.49 -16.42 -4.31
CA GLU A 137 -1.95 -16.76 -2.97
C GLU A 137 -1.53 -15.72 -1.93
N GLU A 138 -0.32 -15.17 -2.04
CA GLU A 138 0.18 -14.15 -1.12
C GLU A 138 -0.54 -12.81 -1.31
N ILE A 139 -0.70 -12.36 -2.55
CA ILE A 139 -1.44 -11.11 -2.85
C ILE A 139 -2.89 -11.22 -2.38
N ILE A 140 -3.59 -12.34 -2.67
CA ILE A 140 -4.97 -12.54 -2.24
C ILE A 140 -5.07 -12.55 -0.72
N ARG A 141 -4.17 -13.25 -0.03
CA ARG A 141 -4.14 -13.32 1.43
C ARG A 141 -3.96 -11.93 2.03
N TRP A 142 -2.97 -11.19 1.53
CA TRP A 142 -2.72 -9.83 1.98
C TRP A 142 -3.92 -8.91 1.71
N LEU A 143 -4.47 -8.94 0.50
CA LEU A 143 -5.57 -8.09 0.09
C LEU A 143 -6.82 -8.33 0.94
N ASN A 144 -7.17 -9.60 1.21
CA ASN A 144 -8.31 -9.95 2.06
C ASN A 144 -8.12 -9.47 3.51
N ASN A 145 -6.91 -9.60 4.05
CA ASN A 145 -6.60 -9.11 5.38
C ASN A 145 -6.63 -7.57 5.44
N PHE A 146 -6.05 -6.91 4.45
CA PHE A 146 -5.95 -5.45 4.42
C PHE A 146 -7.32 -4.78 4.22
N LYS A 147 -8.18 -5.33 3.36
CA LYS A 147 -9.55 -4.83 3.15
C LYS A 147 -10.40 -4.80 4.43
N GLY A 148 -10.12 -5.64 5.40
CA GLY A 148 -10.82 -5.66 6.69
C GLY A 148 -10.34 -4.58 7.68
N THR A 149 -9.36 -3.76 7.34
CA THR A 149 -8.76 -2.77 8.25
C THR A 149 -9.41 -1.40 8.16
N ASN A 150 -9.38 -0.65 9.28
CA ASN A 150 -9.76 0.77 9.29
C ASN A 150 -8.88 1.61 8.36
N GLU A 151 -7.64 1.21 8.18
CA GLU A 151 -6.67 1.86 7.33
C GLU A 151 -7.11 1.83 5.86
N TYR A 152 -7.58 0.68 5.39
CA TYR A 152 -8.17 0.53 4.05
C TYR A 152 -9.39 1.43 3.86
N ALA A 153 -10.30 1.46 4.83
CA ALA A 153 -11.50 2.32 4.79
C ALA A 153 -11.13 3.82 4.73
N CYS A 154 -10.13 4.24 5.50
CA CYS A 154 -9.60 5.61 5.45
C CYS A 154 -8.98 5.93 4.09
N MET A 155 -8.27 4.99 3.50
CA MET A 155 -7.67 5.13 2.18
C MET A 155 -8.73 5.27 1.09
N LEU A 156 -9.76 4.43 1.06
CA LEU A 156 -10.89 4.57 0.13
C LEU A 156 -11.56 5.93 0.27
N THR A 157 -11.80 6.38 1.50
CA THR A 157 -12.38 7.70 1.74
C THR A 157 -11.51 8.82 1.18
N ARG A 158 -10.20 8.72 1.33
CA ARG A 158 -9.24 9.72 0.85
C ARG A 158 -9.21 9.82 -0.67
N PHE A 159 -9.18 8.69 -1.34
CA PHE A 159 -8.96 8.66 -2.79
C PHE A 159 -10.27 8.72 -3.61
N PHE A 160 -11.37 8.19 -3.10
CA PHE A 160 -12.60 8.04 -3.89
C PHE A 160 -13.82 8.76 -3.34
N HIS A 161 -13.90 9.03 -2.04
CA HIS A 161 -15.10 9.64 -1.45
C HIS A 161 -14.96 11.14 -1.19
N GLY A 162 -14.08 11.80 -1.96
CA GLY A 162 -13.92 13.25 -1.85
C GLY A 162 -13.49 13.66 -0.44
N TYR A 163 -12.40 13.08 0.06
CA TYR A 163 -11.86 13.43 1.36
C TYR A 163 -11.59 14.94 1.41
N ASN A 164 -12.51 15.64 2.04
CA ASN A 164 -12.32 17.04 2.39
C ASN A 164 -11.89 17.11 3.85
N PRO A 165 -10.60 17.34 4.16
CA PRO A 165 -10.13 17.46 5.54
C PRO A 165 -10.81 18.58 6.31
N TYR A 166 -11.47 19.51 5.59
CA TYR A 166 -12.20 20.64 6.14
C TYR A 166 -13.70 20.37 6.34
N ARG A 167 -14.23 19.22 5.94
CA ARG A 167 -15.68 18.93 6.04
C ARG A 167 -16.22 19.03 7.47
N LYS A 168 -15.38 18.89 8.48
CA LYS A 168 -15.75 19.05 9.90
C LYS A 168 -15.79 20.52 10.36
N GLY A 169 -15.22 21.45 9.58
CA GLY A 169 -15.14 22.87 9.93
C GLY A 169 -15.85 23.82 8.97
N VAL A 170 -16.18 23.36 7.77
CA VAL A 170 -16.88 24.20 6.79
C VAL A 170 -18.36 24.20 7.10
N ARG A 171 -18.84 25.32 7.70
CA ARG A 171 -20.25 25.66 7.67
C ARG A 171 -20.71 25.66 6.21
N LYS A 172 -22.00 25.32 5.99
CA LYS A 172 -22.64 25.28 4.65
C LYS A 172 -22.57 26.60 3.85
N ASP A 173 -22.10 27.65 4.46
CA ASP A 173 -21.80 28.93 3.83
C ASP A 173 -20.40 28.91 3.26
N HIS A 174 -20.30 28.44 2.04
CA HIS A 174 -19.13 28.16 1.20
C HIS A 174 -18.03 29.25 1.10
N ALA A 175 -17.94 30.16 2.02
CA ALA A 175 -17.10 31.35 1.95
C ALA A 175 -15.79 31.23 2.76
N ILE A 176 -15.74 30.38 3.81
CA ILE A 176 -14.61 30.33 4.74
C ILE A 176 -13.84 29.01 4.56
N ILE A 177 -12.57 29.10 4.16
CA ILE A 177 -11.63 27.96 4.01
C ILE A 177 -10.86 27.74 5.32
N SER A 178 -10.45 28.83 5.97
CA SER A 178 -9.69 28.80 7.21
C SER A 178 -10.03 29.99 8.10
N PRO A 179 -9.65 29.96 9.39
CA PRO A 179 -9.74 31.13 10.27
C PRO A 179 -8.92 32.33 9.78
N TYR A 180 -8.01 32.11 8.84
CA TYR A 180 -7.08 33.12 8.34
C TYR A 180 -7.46 33.65 6.96
N ASP A 181 -8.66 33.38 6.46
CA ASP A 181 -9.08 33.70 5.08
C ASP A 181 -8.89 35.19 4.75
N ASP A 182 -9.21 36.10 5.66
CA ASP A 182 -9.08 37.53 5.41
C ASP A 182 -7.61 37.94 5.26
N LEU A 183 -6.75 37.41 6.12
CA LEU A 183 -5.30 37.61 6.04
C LEU A 183 -4.73 37.05 4.74
N ILE A 184 -5.20 35.87 4.35
CA ILE A 184 -4.78 35.19 3.11
C ILE A 184 -5.22 35.99 1.89
N LYS A 185 -6.47 36.47 1.85
CA LYS A 185 -7.00 37.31 0.76
C LYS A 185 -6.23 38.61 0.62
N GLU A 186 -5.94 39.29 1.74
CA GLU A 186 -5.18 40.54 1.74
C GLU A 186 -3.77 40.33 1.15
N ASN A 187 -3.06 39.31 1.62
CA ASN A 187 -1.69 39.03 1.14
C ASN A 187 -1.66 38.49 -0.28
N ALA A 188 -2.61 37.64 -0.68
CA ALA A 188 -2.74 37.18 -2.06
C ALA A 188 -2.97 38.35 -3.02
N LYS A 189 -3.76 39.34 -2.63
CA LYS A 189 -4.00 40.58 -3.43
C LYS A 189 -2.69 41.36 -3.63
N LYS A 190 -1.84 41.46 -2.59
CA LYS A 190 -0.55 42.19 -2.68
C LYS A 190 0.39 41.59 -3.70
N ILE A 191 0.37 40.24 -3.87
CA ILE A 191 1.24 39.51 -4.80
C ILE A 191 0.55 39.12 -6.12
N GLY A 192 -0.69 39.56 -6.33
CA GLY A 192 -1.45 39.28 -7.54
C GLY A 192 -1.90 37.83 -7.71
N TRP A 193 -1.97 37.06 -6.63
CA TRP A 193 -2.35 35.66 -6.68
C TRP A 193 -3.84 35.42 -6.39
N ASN A 194 -4.36 34.32 -6.94
CA ASN A 194 -5.65 33.82 -6.53
C ASN A 194 -5.58 33.36 -5.07
N TRP A 195 -6.40 33.96 -4.20
CA TRP A 195 -6.34 33.71 -2.77
C TRP A 195 -6.63 32.24 -2.39
N LYS A 196 -7.44 31.51 -3.18
CA LYS A 196 -7.72 30.09 -2.94
C LYS A 196 -6.49 29.22 -3.23
N MET A 197 -5.72 29.57 -4.28
CA MET A 197 -4.44 28.90 -4.56
C MET A 197 -3.42 29.20 -3.48
N PHE A 198 -3.38 30.45 -3.01
CA PHE A 198 -2.48 30.84 -1.92
C PHE A 198 -2.86 30.15 -0.60
N ALA A 199 -4.15 30.01 -0.30
CA ALA A 199 -4.65 29.21 0.83
C ALA A 199 -4.27 27.74 0.71
N ALA A 200 -4.35 27.15 -0.48
CA ALA A 200 -3.97 25.76 -0.72
C ALA A 200 -2.46 25.54 -0.49
N LEU A 201 -1.62 26.49 -0.93
CA LEU A 201 -0.17 26.44 -0.67
C LEU A 201 0.12 26.52 0.83
N ILE A 202 -0.45 27.52 1.54
CA ILE A 202 -0.27 27.64 2.99
C ILE A 202 -0.73 26.37 3.71
N TRP A 203 -1.83 25.78 3.26
CA TRP A 203 -2.30 24.54 3.84
C TRP A 203 -1.34 23.38 3.59
N SER A 204 -0.76 23.23 2.39
CA SER A 204 0.19 22.17 2.08
C SER A 204 1.42 22.22 2.99
N GLU A 205 1.88 23.44 3.33
CA GLU A 205 3.08 23.65 4.16
C GLU A 205 2.80 23.55 5.67
N SER A 206 1.70 24.15 6.14
CA SER A 206 1.46 24.35 7.57
C SER A 206 0.25 23.62 8.13
N ARG A 207 -0.66 23.11 7.25
CA ARG A 207 -1.98 22.59 7.65
C ARG A 207 -2.79 23.62 8.45
N PHE A 208 -2.52 24.92 8.27
CA PHE A 208 -3.03 26.03 9.07
C PHE A 208 -2.77 25.90 10.59
N ARG A 209 -1.66 25.27 10.97
CA ARG A 209 -1.21 25.14 12.36
C ARG A 209 -0.16 26.17 12.70
#